data_13e965954ade288270a5b477fc7f7a0e
#
_entry.id   13e965954ade288270a5b477fc7f7a0e
#
_cell.length_a   1.000
_cell.length_b   1.000
_cell.length_c   1.000
_cell.angle_alpha   90.00
_cell.angle_beta   90.00
_cell.angle_gamma   90.00
#
_symmetry.space_group_name_H-M   'P 1'
#
loop_
_entity.id
_entity.type
_entity.pdbx_description
1 polymer ?
#
loop_
_entity_poly.entity_id
_entity_poly.type
_entity_poly.pdbx_seq_one_letter_code
_entity_poly.pdbx_strand_id
1 'polypeptide(L)'
;MRRAAIAIAVAALAACSRPAPEQPDASALASSAAQAAAAASAAAMPSANPTGSPAAPPELPSESRDPAKVVVAWAKTMSLKRWGSAHLYWGDYGARSGLTLAQFAAKWGKLANPEFELHAGDTEGGAGSLYYTAPIVLIDGKRHTRGEIVLRRVNDVDGASAEQLRWYIESLTITP
;
A
#
# COMPACT_ATOMS: atom_id res chain seq x y z
N MET A 1 -13.61 59.34 -11.68
CA MET A 1 -15.02 59.01 -11.95
C MET A 1 -15.11 58.23 -13.25
N ARG A 2 -15.13 56.91 -13.19
CA ARG A 2 -15.54 56.06 -14.33
C ARG A 2 -16.26 54.86 -13.78
N ARG A 3 -17.58 54.78 -14.00
CA ARG A 3 -18.46 53.70 -13.62
C ARG A 3 -18.39 52.62 -14.71
N ALA A 4 -18.03 51.40 -14.34
CA ALA A 4 -18.10 50.23 -15.21
C ALA A 4 -19.39 49.47 -14.87
N ALA A 5 -20.27 49.28 -15.86
CA ALA A 5 -21.51 48.53 -15.76
C ALA A 5 -21.22 47.04 -15.93
N ILE A 6 -21.75 46.24 -15.02
CA ILE A 6 -21.70 44.76 -15.06
C ILE A 6 -22.96 44.29 -15.78
N ALA A 7 -22.82 43.66 -16.93
CA ALA A 7 -23.91 42.98 -17.63
C ALA A 7 -24.03 41.53 -17.11
N ILE A 8 -25.21 41.21 -16.59
CA ILE A 8 -25.59 39.86 -16.15
C ILE A 8 -26.19 39.12 -17.34
N ALA A 9 -25.53 38.09 -17.81
CA ALA A 9 -26.05 37.15 -18.82
C ALA A 9 -26.79 36.00 -18.11
N VAL A 10 -28.10 35.91 -18.34
CA VAL A 10 -28.96 34.83 -17.90
C VAL A 10 -28.87 33.70 -18.93
N ALA A 11 -28.30 32.55 -18.56
CA ALA A 11 -28.28 31.36 -19.40
C ALA A 11 -29.49 30.47 -19.08
N ALA A 12 -30.36 30.24 -20.06
CA ALA A 12 -31.52 29.36 -19.97
C ALA A 12 -31.07 27.88 -19.97
N LEU A 13 -31.52 27.13 -18.94
CA LEU A 13 -31.35 25.68 -18.88
C LEU A 13 -32.42 25.00 -19.76
N ALA A 14 -32.02 24.38 -20.85
CA ALA A 14 -32.82 23.45 -21.62
C ALA A 14 -32.81 22.07 -20.95
N ALA A 15 -33.96 21.63 -20.42
CA ALA A 15 -34.14 20.28 -19.88
C ALA A 15 -34.25 19.27 -21.06
N CYS A 16 -33.23 18.46 -21.27
CA CYS A 16 -33.32 17.29 -22.15
C CYS A 16 -33.85 16.11 -21.33
N SER A 17 -35.12 15.74 -21.60
CA SER A 17 -35.69 14.48 -21.10
C SER A 17 -35.04 13.29 -21.75
N ARG A 18 -34.33 12.47 -20.95
CA ARG A 18 -33.79 11.19 -21.37
C ARG A 18 -34.89 10.13 -21.28
N PRO A 19 -35.13 9.30 -22.31
CA PRO A 19 -36.00 8.13 -22.18
C PRO A 19 -35.36 7.08 -21.26
N ALA A 20 -36.15 6.44 -20.42
CA ALA A 20 -35.76 5.37 -19.52
C ALA A 20 -35.25 4.15 -20.32
N PRO A 21 -34.16 3.48 -19.87
CA PRO A 21 -33.75 2.23 -20.49
C PRO A 21 -34.76 1.13 -20.17
N GLU A 22 -35.22 0.43 -21.23
CA GLU A 22 -36.00 -0.81 -21.13
C GLU A 22 -35.22 -1.85 -20.33
N GLN A 23 -35.86 -2.41 -19.29
CA GLN A 23 -35.34 -3.55 -18.54
C GLN A 23 -35.37 -4.79 -19.45
N PRO A 24 -34.27 -5.52 -19.61
CA PRO A 24 -34.31 -6.80 -20.29
C PRO A 24 -35.01 -7.84 -19.42
N ASP A 25 -35.91 -8.62 -20.06
CA ASP A 25 -36.72 -9.67 -19.46
C ASP A 25 -35.88 -10.70 -18.70
N ALA A 26 -36.21 -10.90 -17.43
CA ALA A 26 -35.55 -11.83 -16.52
C ALA A 26 -35.61 -13.31 -16.97
N SER A 27 -36.41 -13.64 -18.01
CA SER A 27 -36.54 -15.02 -18.52
C SER A 27 -35.41 -15.45 -19.43
N ALA A 28 -34.62 -14.52 -20.00
CA ALA A 28 -33.51 -14.88 -20.91
C ALA A 28 -32.21 -15.22 -20.16
N LEU A 29 -32.08 -14.85 -18.87
CA LEU A 29 -30.88 -15.10 -18.08
C LEU A 29 -30.84 -16.46 -17.38
N ALA A 30 -31.98 -17.14 -17.27
CA ALA A 30 -32.06 -18.47 -16.65
C ALA A 30 -31.55 -19.61 -17.53
N SER A 31 -31.58 -19.44 -18.88
CA SER A 31 -31.12 -20.49 -19.79
C SER A 31 -29.63 -20.51 -20.08
N SER A 32 -28.91 -19.38 -19.81
CA SER A 32 -27.45 -19.29 -20.02
C SER A 32 -26.63 -19.85 -18.87
N ALA A 33 -27.20 -19.88 -17.65
CA ALA A 33 -26.49 -20.38 -16.47
C ALA A 33 -26.42 -21.91 -16.38
N ALA A 34 -27.36 -22.62 -17.04
CA ALA A 34 -27.40 -24.08 -17.01
C ALA A 34 -26.44 -24.76 -18.00
N GLN A 35 -25.98 -24.05 -19.02
CA GLN A 35 -25.03 -24.60 -20.01
C GLN A 35 -23.57 -24.36 -19.66
N ALA A 36 -23.26 -23.43 -18.77
CA ALA A 36 -21.89 -23.18 -18.34
C ALA A 36 -21.38 -24.15 -17.23
N ALA A 37 -22.29 -24.88 -16.59
CA ALA A 37 -21.93 -25.83 -15.51
C ALA A 37 -21.55 -27.25 -16.02
N ALA A 38 -21.76 -27.56 -17.29
CA ALA A 38 -21.48 -28.90 -17.83
C ALA A 38 -20.14 -29.04 -18.57
N ALA A 39 -19.39 -27.94 -18.77
CA ALA A 39 -18.13 -27.95 -19.51
C ALA A 39 -16.85 -27.85 -18.59
N ALA A 40 -17.01 -27.82 -17.29
CA ALA A 40 -15.88 -27.61 -16.33
C ALA A 40 -15.36 -28.92 -15.71
N SER A 41 -15.69 -30.11 -16.26
CA SER A 41 -15.35 -31.38 -15.59
C SER A 41 -14.39 -32.29 -16.39
N ALA A 42 -13.47 -31.73 -17.18
CA ALA A 42 -12.40 -32.55 -17.78
C ALA A 42 -11.17 -31.72 -18.14
N ALA A 43 -10.51 -31.08 -17.14
CA ALA A 43 -9.12 -30.70 -17.27
C ALA A 43 -8.37 -31.24 -16.05
N ALA A 44 -7.74 -32.41 -16.24
CA ALA A 44 -6.80 -32.98 -15.27
C ALA A 44 -5.67 -31.94 -15.04
N MET A 45 -5.65 -31.34 -13.86
CA MET A 45 -4.54 -30.51 -13.42
C MET A 45 -3.33 -31.42 -13.17
N PRO A 46 -2.16 -31.13 -13.73
CA PRO A 46 -0.93 -31.77 -13.28
C PRO A 46 -0.71 -31.40 -11.82
N SER A 47 -0.68 -32.41 -10.95
CA SER A 47 -0.20 -32.26 -9.55
C SER A 47 1.26 -31.82 -9.59
N ALA A 48 1.49 -30.51 -9.66
CA ALA A 48 2.73 -29.93 -9.21
C ALA A 48 2.65 -29.89 -7.68
N ASN A 49 3.30 -30.85 -7.06
CA ASN A 49 3.52 -30.90 -5.63
C ASN A 49 4.50 -29.78 -5.26
N PRO A 50 4.10 -28.63 -4.71
CA PRO A 50 5.06 -27.72 -4.12
C PRO A 50 5.38 -28.25 -2.73
N THR A 51 6.49 -28.97 -2.60
CA THR A 51 7.12 -29.25 -1.31
C THR A 51 7.68 -27.92 -0.76
N GLY A 52 6.80 -26.98 -0.49
CA GLY A 52 7.06 -25.74 0.23
C GLY A 52 6.16 -25.76 1.43
N SER A 53 6.73 -25.84 2.62
CA SER A 53 6.02 -25.57 3.87
C SER A 53 5.19 -24.29 3.66
N PRO A 54 3.88 -24.27 4.00
CA PRO A 54 3.10 -23.05 3.82
C PRO A 54 3.80 -21.90 4.54
N ALA A 55 4.13 -20.85 3.77
CA ALA A 55 4.76 -19.68 4.35
C ALA A 55 3.85 -19.17 5.46
N ALA A 56 4.40 -18.99 6.66
CA ALA A 56 3.66 -18.43 7.77
C ALA A 56 2.98 -17.11 7.32
N PRO A 57 1.75 -16.84 7.78
CA PRO A 57 1.07 -15.61 7.42
C PRO A 57 1.96 -14.40 7.76
N PRO A 58 1.90 -13.31 6.98
CA PRO A 58 2.72 -12.14 7.24
C PRO A 58 2.43 -11.58 8.63
N GLU A 59 3.48 -11.31 9.38
CA GLU A 59 3.41 -10.65 10.67
C GLU A 59 2.97 -9.19 10.47
N LEU A 60 2.01 -8.71 11.26
CA LEU A 60 1.52 -7.34 11.19
C LEU A 60 2.61 -6.33 11.59
N PRO A 61 2.54 -5.10 11.08
CA PRO A 61 3.44 -4.04 11.47
C PRO A 61 3.38 -3.73 12.96
N SER A 62 4.48 -3.22 13.50
CA SER A 62 4.54 -2.76 14.90
C SER A 62 3.56 -1.61 15.14
N GLU A 63 2.75 -1.70 16.20
CA GLU A 63 1.83 -0.66 16.65
C GLU A 63 2.47 0.32 17.65
N SER A 64 3.81 0.26 17.83
CA SER A 64 4.52 1.14 18.75
C SER A 64 4.27 2.61 18.43
N ARG A 65 4.03 3.40 19.47
CA ARG A 65 3.97 4.87 19.38
C ARG A 65 5.35 5.51 19.23
N ASP A 66 6.41 4.78 19.53
CA ASP A 66 7.80 5.19 19.35
C ASP A 66 8.24 4.84 17.91
N PRO A 67 8.49 5.83 17.03
CA PRO A 67 8.84 5.59 15.64
C PRO A 67 10.17 4.85 15.48
N ALA A 68 11.14 5.07 16.36
CA ALA A 68 12.41 4.36 16.30
C ALA A 68 12.22 2.84 16.46
N LYS A 69 11.32 2.42 17.37
CA LYS A 69 10.98 0.99 17.54
C LYS A 69 10.29 0.42 16.30
N VAL A 70 9.50 1.22 15.60
CA VAL A 70 8.87 0.79 14.34
C VAL A 70 9.93 0.56 13.26
N VAL A 71 10.93 1.45 13.14
CA VAL A 71 12.06 1.27 12.21
C VAL A 71 12.85 0.00 12.56
N VAL A 72 13.15 -0.22 13.84
CA VAL A 72 13.85 -1.45 14.29
C VAL A 72 13.06 -2.70 13.92
N ALA A 73 11.74 -2.71 14.16
CA ALA A 73 10.89 -3.85 13.83
C ALA A 73 10.84 -4.09 12.32
N TRP A 74 10.72 -3.04 11.51
CA TRP A 74 10.79 -3.15 10.05
C TRP A 74 12.14 -3.70 9.58
N ALA A 75 13.25 -3.14 10.05
CA ALA A 75 14.59 -3.58 9.70
C ALA A 75 14.80 -5.07 10.01
N LYS A 76 14.27 -5.55 11.14
CA LYS A 76 14.29 -6.96 11.49
C LYS A 76 13.52 -7.83 10.49
N THR A 77 12.35 -7.41 10.02
CA THR A 77 11.59 -8.16 9.00
C THR A 77 12.34 -8.23 7.68
N MET A 78 13.01 -7.13 7.30
CA MET A 78 13.86 -7.04 6.12
C MET A 78 15.08 -7.97 6.21
N SER A 79 15.81 -7.97 7.35
CA SER A 79 16.96 -8.85 7.58
C SER A 79 16.57 -10.33 7.61
N LEU A 80 15.37 -10.65 8.07
CA LEU A 80 14.80 -12.00 8.03
C LEU A 80 14.19 -12.36 6.67
N LYS A 81 14.27 -11.47 5.68
CA LYS A 81 13.68 -11.63 4.33
C LYS A 81 12.17 -11.93 4.35
N ARG A 82 11.47 -11.45 5.36
CA ARG A 82 10.01 -11.56 5.49
C ARG A 82 9.33 -10.46 4.67
N TRP A 83 9.45 -10.55 3.34
CA TRP A 83 9.04 -9.49 2.43
C TRP A 83 7.57 -9.10 2.56
N GLY A 84 6.68 -10.07 2.83
CA GLY A 84 5.26 -9.81 3.08
C GLY A 84 5.05 -8.91 4.29
N SER A 85 5.67 -9.26 5.44
CA SER A 85 5.60 -8.45 6.65
C SER A 85 6.26 -7.07 6.45
N ALA A 86 7.44 -7.03 5.83
CA ALA A 86 8.15 -5.78 5.58
C ALA A 86 7.37 -4.82 4.67
N HIS A 87 6.67 -5.35 3.65
CA HIS A 87 5.84 -4.56 2.75
C HIS A 87 4.66 -3.87 3.47
N LEU A 88 4.06 -4.54 4.47
CA LEU A 88 2.95 -3.99 5.25
C LEU A 88 3.33 -2.77 6.12
N TYR A 89 4.63 -2.53 6.36
CA TYR A 89 5.06 -1.31 7.06
C TYR A 89 4.85 -0.03 6.26
N TRP A 90 4.70 -0.13 4.94
CA TRP A 90 4.29 1.01 4.11
C TRP A 90 2.81 1.33 4.33
N GLY A 91 2.45 2.61 4.17
CA GLY A 91 1.06 3.05 4.31
C GLY A 91 0.11 2.37 3.33
N ASP A 92 -1.18 2.36 3.67
CA ASP A 92 -2.23 1.73 2.90
C ASP A 92 -1.93 0.25 2.62
N TYR A 93 -1.55 -0.48 3.69
CA TYR A 93 -1.21 -1.92 3.65
C TYR A 93 -0.14 -2.29 2.60
N GLY A 94 0.85 -1.43 2.46
CA GLY A 94 1.96 -1.62 1.52
C GLY A 94 1.83 -0.87 0.20
N ALA A 95 0.64 -0.38 -0.16
CA ALA A 95 0.39 0.28 -1.45
C ALA A 95 1.26 1.55 -1.64
N ARG A 96 1.57 2.28 -0.58
CA ARG A 96 2.44 3.47 -0.64
C ARG A 96 3.88 3.19 -1.02
N SER A 97 4.32 1.93 -1.01
CA SER A 97 5.62 1.55 -1.58
C SER A 97 5.70 1.76 -3.10
N GLY A 98 4.56 1.94 -3.78
CA GLY A 98 4.43 1.98 -5.23
C GLY A 98 4.68 0.61 -5.91
N LEU A 99 4.82 -0.45 -5.13
CA LEU A 99 5.13 -1.80 -5.61
C LEU A 99 4.05 -2.78 -5.15
N THR A 100 3.72 -3.75 -5.98
CA THR A 100 3.01 -4.95 -5.51
C THR A 100 3.92 -5.76 -4.59
N LEU A 101 3.37 -6.63 -3.75
CA LEU A 101 4.16 -7.52 -2.91
C LEU A 101 5.17 -8.35 -3.72
N ALA A 102 4.77 -8.85 -4.89
CA ALA A 102 5.66 -9.63 -5.75
C ALA A 102 6.83 -8.78 -6.29
N GLN A 103 6.57 -7.54 -6.70
CA GLN A 103 7.61 -6.59 -7.13
C GLN A 103 8.52 -6.19 -5.97
N PHE A 104 7.96 -5.96 -4.78
CA PHE A 104 8.73 -5.66 -3.56
C PHE A 104 9.67 -6.83 -3.22
N ALA A 105 9.15 -8.05 -3.16
CA ALA A 105 9.94 -9.24 -2.92
C ALA A 105 11.02 -9.46 -3.98
N ALA A 106 10.72 -9.25 -5.27
CA ALA A 106 11.69 -9.37 -6.36
C ALA A 106 12.79 -8.30 -6.29
N LYS A 107 12.44 -7.07 -5.89
CA LYS A 107 13.40 -5.97 -5.72
C LYS A 107 14.37 -6.26 -4.58
N TRP A 108 13.85 -6.53 -3.39
CA TRP A 108 14.64 -6.71 -2.18
C TRP A 108 15.25 -8.11 -2.04
N GLY A 109 14.66 -9.12 -2.69
CA GLY A 109 15.16 -10.49 -2.74
C GLY A 109 16.53 -10.67 -3.39
N LYS A 110 17.04 -9.63 -4.06
CA LYS A 110 18.40 -9.59 -4.63
C LYS A 110 19.49 -9.50 -3.57
N LEU A 111 19.14 -9.06 -2.36
CA LEU A 111 20.09 -8.96 -1.24
C LEU A 111 20.43 -10.34 -0.69
N ALA A 112 21.71 -10.59 -0.47
CA ALA A 112 22.19 -11.86 0.06
C ALA A 112 21.96 -11.98 1.57
N ASN A 113 22.39 -10.99 2.34
CA ASN A 113 22.25 -10.94 3.80
C ASN A 113 22.05 -9.48 4.24
N PRO A 114 20.83 -8.94 4.07
CA PRO A 114 20.58 -7.54 4.41
C PRO A 114 20.62 -7.32 5.91
N GLU A 115 21.44 -6.36 6.33
CA GLU A 115 21.50 -5.82 7.68
C GLU A 115 21.27 -4.31 7.62
N PHE A 116 20.74 -3.73 8.69
CA PHE A 116 20.45 -2.31 8.74
C PHE A 116 21.09 -1.69 9.98
N GLU A 117 21.98 -0.73 9.75
CA GLU A 117 22.47 0.17 10.79
C GLU A 117 21.52 1.36 10.90
N LEU A 118 20.98 1.58 12.08
CA LEU A 118 19.95 2.58 12.35
C LEU A 118 20.53 3.68 13.21
N HIS A 119 20.34 4.93 12.81
CA HIS A 119 20.77 6.09 13.57
C HIS A 119 19.57 6.79 14.22
N ALA A 120 19.84 7.62 15.22
CA ALA A 120 18.81 8.45 15.83
C ALA A 120 18.21 9.39 14.81
N GLY A 121 16.89 9.53 14.84
CA GLY A 121 16.14 10.41 13.97
C GLY A 121 15.39 11.46 14.78
N ASP A 122 14.80 12.40 14.05
CA ASP A 122 14.05 13.53 14.58
C ASP A 122 12.57 13.42 14.22
N THR A 123 11.71 13.88 15.13
CA THR A 123 10.27 13.92 14.91
C THR A 123 9.82 15.35 14.70
N GLU A 124 9.11 15.59 13.60
CA GLU A 124 8.56 16.90 13.24
C GLU A 124 7.04 16.81 13.03
N GLY A 125 6.33 17.87 13.38
CA GLY A 125 4.89 18.02 13.11
C GLY A 125 4.63 18.82 11.86
N GLY A 126 3.68 18.38 11.03
CA GLY A 126 3.28 19.12 9.84
C GLY A 126 1.89 18.74 9.35
N ALA A 127 1.04 19.74 9.07
CA ALA A 127 -0.25 19.59 8.40
C ALA A 127 -1.13 18.42 8.93
N GLY A 128 -1.28 18.31 10.25
CA GLY A 128 -2.11 17.27 10.87
C GLY A 128 -1.45 15.88 10.93
N SER A 129 -0.14 15.81 10.70
CA SER A 129 0.64 14.57 10.76
C SER A 129 1.93 14.79 11.56
N LEU A 130 2.49 13.69 12.06
CA LEU A 130 3.85 13.61 12.58
C LEU A 130 4.70 12.86 11.55
N TYR A 131 5.93 13.32 11.40
CA TYR A 131 6.95 12.71 10.56
C TYR A 131 8.17 12.38 11.43
N TYR A 132 8.73 11.21 11.23
CA TYR A 132 10.00 10.82 11.85
C TYR A 132 10.99 10.48 10.76
N THR A 133 12.10 11.19 10.74
CA THR A 133 13.16 11.04 9.73
C THR A 133 14.42 10.52 10.39
N ALA A 134 14.97 9.42 9.91
CA ALA A 134 16.20 8.83 10.44
C ALA A 134 17.15 8.39 9.33
N PRO A 135 18.47 8.67 9.48
CA PRO A 135 19.49 8.11 8.62
C PRO A 135 19.60 6.59 8.85
N ILE A 136 19.78 5.84 7.76
CA ILE A 136 19.99 4.39 7.84
C ILE A 136 21.07 3.96 6.86
N VAL A 137 21.73 2.84 7.15
CA VAL A 137 22.68 2.19 6.25
C VAL A 137 22.23 0.76 6.00
N LEU A 138 22.04 0.40 4.74
CA LEU A 138 21.87 -0.99 4.32
C LEU A 138 23.26 -1.60 4.11
N ILE A 139 23.50 -2.72 4.74
CA ILE A 139 24.72 -3.51 4.64
C ILE A 139 24.36 -4.85 4.00
N ASP A 140 25.02 -5.21 2.90
CA ASP A 140 24.89 -6.52 2.27
C ASP A 140 26.28 -7.01 1.88
N GLY A 141 26.91 -7.77 2.76
CA GLY A 141 28.31 -8.17 2.66
C GLY A 141 29.26 -6.97 2.70
N LYS A 142 29.98 -6.72 1.61
CA LYS A 142 30.90 -5.56 1.50
C LYS A 142 30.21 -4.28 1.02
N ARG A 143 28.95 -4.36 0.64
CA ARG A 143 28.19 -3.22 0.10
C ARG A 143 27.52 -2.48 1.23
N HIS A 144 27.77 -1.18 1.31
CA HIS A 144 27.14 -0.27 2.27
C HIS A 144 26.42 0.83 1.48
N THR A 145 25.11 0.89 1.61
CA THR A 145 24.28 1.92 0.96
C THR A 145 23.63 2.80 2.01
N ARG A 146 24.01 4.06 2.02
CA ARG A 146 23.43 5.07 2.94
C ARG A 146 22.16 5.65 2.36
N GLY A 147 21.23 6.01 3.25
CA GLY A 147 19.99 6.66 2.89
C GLY A 147 19.23 7.12 4.11
N GLU A 148 17.95 7.35 3.91
CA GLU A 148 17.06 7.88 4.91
C GLU A 148 15.73 7.13 4.85
N ILE A 149 15.13 6.92 6.01
CA ILE A 149 13.78 6.42 6.16
C ILE A 149 12.91 7.52 6.78
N VAL A 150 11.76 7.77 6.18
CA VAL A 150 10.76 8.68 6.71
C VAL A 150 9.52 7.89 7.07
N LEU A 151 9.12 7.96 8.35
CA LEU A 151 7.84 7.46 8.79
C LEU A 151 6.85 8.60 8.93
N ARG A 152 5.58 8.29 8.76
CA ARG A 152 4.47 9.21 8.97
C ARG A 152 3.37 8.55 9.79
N ARG A 153 2.67 9.33 10.57
CA ARG A 153 1.37 8.99 11.17
C ARG A 153 0.47 10.23 11.18
N VAL A 154 -0.83 10.03 11.20
CA VAL A 154 -1.78 11.12 11.45
C VAL A 154 -1.76 11.46 12.95
N ASN A 155 -1.96 12.72 13.30
CA ASN A 155 -2.14 13.15 14.70
C ASN A 155 -3.35 12.43 15.31
N ASP A 156 -3.34 12.29 16.63
CA ASP A 156 -4.45 11.71 17.37
C ASP A 156 -5.66 12.66 17.25
N VAL A 157 -6.58 12.31 16.33
CA VAL A 157 -7.81 13.04 16.07
C VAL A 157 -9.00 12.07 16.13
N ASP A 158 -10.14 12.56 16.59
CA ASP A 158 -11.36 11.76 16.66
C ASP A 158 -11.75 11.25 15.26
N GLY A 159 -12.10 9.96 15.17
CA GLY A 159 -12.50 9.31 13.94
C GLY A 159 -11.35 8.81 13.06
N ALA A 160 -10.08 9.00 13.45
CA ALA A 160 -8.96 8.41 12.74
C ALA A 160 -8.94 6.88 12.91
N SER A 161 -8.70 6.15 11.82
CA SER A 161 -8.56 4.69 11.85
C SER A 161 -7.24 4.25 12.49
N ALA A 162 -7.19 2.99 12.97
CA ALA A 162 -5.95 2.42 13.52
C ALA A 162 -4.79 2.47 12.51
N GLU A 163 -5.09 2.26 11.22
CA GLU A 163 -4.09 2.37 10.13
C GLU A 163 -3.52 3.79 10.01
N GLN A 164 -4.34 4.81 10.17
CA GLN A 164 -3.89 6.22 10.14
C GLN A 164 -3.09 6.62 11.37
N LEU A 165 -3.39 6.02 12.52
CA LEU A 165 -2.74 6.32 13.80
C LEU A 165 -1.44 5.55 14.01
N ARG A 166 -1.17 4.48 13.25
CA ARG A 166 0.12 3.80 13.32
C ARG A 166 1.20 4.57 12.54
N TRP A 167 2.45 4.39 12.93
CA TRP A 167 3.56 4.80 12.10
C TRP A 167 3.70 3.88 10.88
N TYR A 168 3.82 4.45 9.70
CA TYR A 168 4.09 3.73 8.45
C TYR A 168 5.19 4.43 7.66
N ILE A 169 5.87 3.67 6.82
CA ILE A 169 6.90 4.22 5.95
C ILE A 169 6.25 5.05 4.86
N GLU A 170 6.62 6.31 4.80
CA GLU A 170 6.22 7.25 3.74
C GLU A 170 7.24 7.25 2.60
N SER A 171 8.53 7.24 2.95
CA SER A 171 9.61 7.18 1.96
C SER A 171 10.84 6.45 2.48
N LEU A 172 11.61 5.90 1.54
CA LEU A 172 12.87 5.22 1.77
C LEU A 172 13.79 5.48 0.58
N THR A 173 14.93 6.12 0.81
CA THR A 173 15.87 6.50 -0.25
C THR A 173 16.90 5.43 -0.59
N ILE A 174 16.98 4.35 0.21
CA ILE A 174 17.87 3.22 -0.07
C ILE A 174 17.29 2.35 -1.19
N THR A 175 18.16 1.91 -2.08
CA THR A 175 17.87 0.88 -3.09
C THR A 175 18.84 -0.28 -2.95
N PRO A 176 18.37 -1.54 -3.12
CA PRO A 176 19.23 -2.74 -3.08
C PRO A 176 20.17 -2.85 -4.27
#